data_9131797797da23d1221a1ea139532ba1
#
_entry.id   9131797797da23d1221a1ea139532ba1
#
_cell.length_a   1.000
_cell.length_b   1.000
_cell.length_c   1.000
_cell.angle_alpha   90.00
_cell.angle_beta   90.00
_cell.angle_gamma   90.00
#
_symmetry.space_group_name_H-M   'P 1'
#
loop_
_entity.id
_entity.type
_entity.pdbx_description
1 polymer ?
#
loop_
_entity_poly.entity_id
_entity_poly.type
_entity_poly.pdbx_seq_one_letter_code
_entity_poly.pdbx_strand_id
1 'polypeptide(L)'
;MPKNYTMGGRSASAVPGGEAPAAERRSWRERFGALRNLPPFLELVWRTSPALAASQALLRIVRALLPVATLYVGKLIIDEVVLLVQAPHTTDDLSQWIASGMLNHIGALLALEFGLAVLSDVLGRAVSLLDSLLSERFSNETSLRLMEHAATLDLEDFEDSELQDRLERARRQAGGRSSLIGQLFGQAQDVVTVASFAAGLIVYAPWLIVLLAIALLPAFIGEAHFNAQSYSLNYARTPERRELDYVRQTGASAETAKEVKIFGLNAFLIERYRVLATSFFEANRRIALRRAGWGSLLSAIGTIAYYAAYAYIVWRTIHGDFSIGDLTFLAGSFRRLRTLLENLLLGFSQVAGQALYLDDLFSFFEIRPEIVPPENPRPFPVPIKLGFVFENVGFRYPGAERWAVRGLNFELHAGETLALVGENGAGKTTLVKLLARLYDPDEGRILLDGHDLREYDLFALRANIGVIFQDFVRYHFTAADNIAVGRIEERNDRARIVEAARRSLADEVIRRLPKGYDQVLGKRFKAGIDLSGGEWQKVAIARAYMRDAQLLILDEPTAALDARSEFEVFKRFKELSKGRTAVLISHRFSSVRMADRIVVLLDGAVEAIGTHTELLGQGGRYAELFELQAAGYR
;
A
#
# COMPACT_ATOMS: atom_id res chain seq x y z
N MET A 1 0.68 -5.49 30.28
CA MET A 1 -0.43 -4.57 30.62
C MET A 1 -1.36 -4.54 29.41
N PRO A 2 -2.63 -4.91 29.52
CA PRO A 2 -3.52 -4.94 28.36
C PRO A 2 -3.81 -3.53 27.88
N LYS A 3 -3.64 -3.29 26.58
CA LYS A 3 -4.03 -2.05 25.92
C LYS A 3 -5.56 -1.96 25.90
N ASN A 4 -6.12 -0.92 26.53
CA ASN A 4 -7.54 -0.58 26.44
C ASN A 4 -7.85 -0.12 25.03
N TYR A 5 -8.36 -1.03 24.19
CA TYR A 5 -9.07 -0.67 22.97
C TYR A 5 -10.52 -0.39 23.34
N THR A 6 -10.94 0.86 23.28
CA THR A 6 -12.34 1.24 23.39
C THR A 6 -13.10 0.64 22.21
N MET A 7 -13.80 -0.46 22.46
CA MET A 7 -14.79 -1.01 21.55
C MET A 7 -15.94 -0.02 21.34
N GLY A 8 -16.02 0.58 20.17
CA GLY A 8 -17.18 1.29 19.63
C GLY A 8 -17.70 0.58 18.39
N GLY A 9 -17.99 -0.71 18.47
CA GLY A 9 -18.55 -1.50 17.39
C GLY A 9 -20.00 -1.90 17.70
N ARG A 10 -20.97 -1.04 17.37
CA ARG A 10 -22.36 -1.48 17.16
C ARG A 10 -22.51 -1.88 15.69
N SER A 11 -22.69 -3.17 15.45
CA SER A 11 -23.22 -3.68 14.18
C SER A 11 -24.65 -3.15 14.01
N ALA A 12 -24.79 -2.09 13.22
CA ALA A 12 -26.09 -1.63 12.77
C ALA A 12 -26.42 -2.35 11.46
N SER A 13 -27.38 -3.25 11.50
CA SER A 13 -28.10 -3.75 10.33
C SER A 13 -28.62 -2.55 9.54
N ALA A 14 -28.14 -2.37 8.31
CA ALA A 14 -28.54 -1.28 7.44
C ALA A 14 -30.01 -1.43 7.04
N VAL A 15 -30.86 -0.58 7.60
CA VAL A 15 -32.21 -0.32 7.08
C VAL A 15 -32.05 0.67 5.92
N PRO A 16 -32.57 0.39 4.71
CA PRO A 16 -32.52 1.33 3.60
C PRO A 16 -33.40 2.54 3.91
N GLY A 17 -32.84 3.71 4.12
CA GLY A 17 -33.57 4.96 4.30
C GLY A 17 -33.17 5.84 5.49
N GLY A 18 -32.24 5.41 6.34
CA GLY A 18 -31.73 6.25 7.42
C GLY A 18 -30.73 7.31 6.91
N GLU A 19 -30.93 8.58 7.30
CA GLU A 19 -29.91 9.64 7.13
C GLU A 19 -28.60 9.14 7.74
N ALA A 20 -27.52 9.19 6.94
CA ALA A 20 -26.19 8.81 7.40
C ALA A 20 -25.85 9.59 8.69
N PRO A 21 -25.31 8.94 9.74
CA PRO A 21 -24.91 9.61 10.96
C PRO A 21 -24.00 10.78 10.60
N ALA A 22 -24.27 11.94 11.20
CA ALA A 22 -23.52 13.17 10.96
C ALA A 22 -22.03 12.89 11.16
N ALA A 23 -21.30 12.84 10.06
CA ALA A 23 -19.86 12.63 10.09
C ALA A 23 -19.25 13.63 11.07
N GLU A 24 -18.56 13.16 12.09
CA GLU A 24 -17.85 14.02 13.04
C GLU A 24 -17.01 15.00 12.24
N ARG A 25 -17.33 16.28 12.36
CA ARG A 25 -16.61 17.34 11.68
C ARG A 25 -15.21 17.41 12.28
N ARG A 26 -14.25 16.72 11.68
CA ARG A 26 -12.85 16.89 12.08
C ARG A 26 -12.52 18.37 12.09
N SER A 27 -12.09 18.86 13.25
CA SER A 27 -11.88 20.27 13.53
C SER A 27 -10.71 20.83 12.70
N TRP A 28 -10.66 22.13 12.50
CA TRP A 28 -9.48 22.82 11.94
C TRP A 28 -8.18 22.43 12.65
N ARG A 29 -8.25 22.13 13.97
CA ARG A 29 -7.11 21.67 14.78
C ARG A 29 -6.55 20.34 14.30
N GLU A 30 -7.38 19.40 13.88
CA GLU A 30 -6.94 18.10 13.35
C GLU A 30 -6.25 18.21 11.99
N ARG A 31 -6.65 19.19 11.18
CA ARG A 31 -6.03 19.46 9.88
C ARG A 31 -4.67 20.11 10.02
N PHE A 32 -4.54 21.09 10.92
CA PHE A 32 -3.23 21.62 11.26
C PHE A 32 -2.37 20.55 11.93
N GLY A 33 -2.99 19.63 12.70
CA GLY A 33 -2.34 18.44 13.23
C GLY A 33 -1.75 17.52 12.17
N ALA A 34 -2.41 17.34 11.02
CA ALA A 34 -1.91 16.51 9.92
C ALA A 34 -0.66 17.10 9.24
N LEU A 35 -0.47 18.41 9.29
CA LEU A 35 0.76 19.05 8.77
C LEU A 35 2.01 18.62 9.53
N ARG A 36 1.89 18.09 10.75
CA ARG A 36 3.01 17.50 11.50
C ARG A 36 3.66 16.33 10.78
N ASN A 37 2.94 15.70 9.84
CA ASN A 37 3.43 14.58 9.03
C ASN A 37 4.29 15.05 7.83
N LEU A 38 4.30 16.36 7.52
CA LEU A 38 5.10 16.89 6.40
C LEU A 38 6.61 16.88 6.67
N PRO A 39 7.13 17.30 7.86
CA PRO A 39 8.56 17.21 8.13
C PRO A 39 9.11 15.77 8.03
N PRO A 40 8.49 14.74 8.65
CA PRO A 40 8.92 13.34 8.45
C PRO A 40 8.84 12.89 6.99
N PHE A 41 7.83 13.34 6.24
CA PHE A 41 7.71 13.05 4.82
C PHE A 41 8.85 13.69 4.01
N LEU A 42 9.17 14.96 4.25
CA LEU A 42 10.29 15.64 3.60
C LEU A 42 11.64 15.01 3.96
N GLU A 43 11.79 14.57 5.21
CA GLU A 43 12.98 13.81 5.63
C GLU A 43 13.09 12.49 4.85
N LEU A 44 11.97 11.77 4.67
CA LEU A 44 11.93 10.54 3.88
C LEU A 44 12.30 10.79 2.40
N VAL A 45 11.79 11.87 1.81
CA VAL A 45 12.15 12.31 0.45
C VAL A 45 13.65 12.65 0.35
N TRP A 46 14.17 13.37 1.34
CA TRP A 46 15.59 13.72 1.41
C TRP A 46 16.47 12.48 1.53
N ARG A 47 16.13 11.54 2.41
CA ARG A 47 16.86 10.28 2.59
C ARG A 47 16.87 9.42 1.34
N THR A 48 15.80 9.47 0.54
CA THR A 48 15.69 8.71 -0.73
C THR A 48 16.73 9.18 -1.75
N SER A 49 16.90 10.50 -1.93
CA SER A 49 17.92 11.05 -2.84
C SER A 49 18.24 12.52 -2.51
N PRO A 50 19.24 12.78 -1.67
CA PRO A 50 19.64 14.14 -1.31
C PRO A 50 20.02 15.00 -2.53
N ALA A 51 20.71 14.40 -3.52
CA ALA A 51 21.16 15.10 -4.71
C ALA A 51 19.99 15.58 -5.58
N LEU A 52 18.98 14.71 -5.83
CA LEU A 52 17.80 15.10 -6.60
C LEU A 52 16.97 16.13 -5.86
N ALA A 53 16.77 15.97 -4.56
CA ALA A 53 15.99 16.92 -3.75
C ALA A 53 16.67 18.30 -3.67
N ALA A 54 17.99 18.36 -3.48
CA ALA A 54 18.75 19.62 -3.47
C ALA A 54 18.74 20.30 -4.84
N SER A 55 18.98 19.55 -5.93
CA SER A 55 18.94 20.09 -7.29
C SER A 55 17.55 20.65 -7.64
N GLN A 56 16.50 19.93 -7.24
CA GLN A 56 15.11 20.33 -7.38
C GLN A 56 14.83 21.67 -6.67
N ALA A 57 15.23 21.78 -5.39
CA ALA A 57 15.04 22.99 -4.61
C ALA A 57 15.80 24.17 -5.23
N LEU A 58 17.04 23.97 -5.62
CA LEU A 58 17.88 25.01 -6.23
C LEU A 58 17.29 25.54 -7.54
N LEU A 59 16.95 24.61 -8.48
CA LEU A 59 16.38 25.03 -9.77
C LEU A 59 15.04 25.76 -9.61
N ARG A 60 14.23 25.35 -8.65
CA ARG A 60 12.95 26.04 -8.36
C ARG A 60 13.16 27.43 -7.76
N ILE A 61 14.14 27.62 -6.88
CA ILE A 61 14.49 28.95 -6.34
C ILE A 61 14.93 29.89 -7.48
N VAL A 62 15.83 29.43 -8.36
CA VAL A 62 16.24 30.22 -9.53
C VAL A 62 15.04 30.55 -10.42
N ARG A 63 14.22 29.57 -10.73
CA ARG A 63 13.03 29.74 -11.56
C ARG A 63 12.00 30.68 -10.93
N ALA A 64 11.90 30.73 -9.61
CA ALA A 64 10.96 31.60 -8.88
C ALA A 64 11.22 33.09 -9.09
N LEU A 65 12.47 33.48 -9.38
CA LEU A 65 12.87 34.87 -9.59
C LEU A 65 12.63 35.36 -11.04
N LEU A 66 12.62 34.45 -12.02
CA LEU A 66 12.53 34.81 -13.43
C LEU A 66 11.27 35.62 -13.81
N PRO A 67 10.06 35.33 -13.29
CA PRO A 67 8.85 36.08 -13.67
C PRO A 67 8.92 37.58 -13.32
N VAL A 68 9.55 37.92 -12.19
CA VAL A 68 9.75 39.31 -11.79
C VAL A 68 10.76 39.99 -12.70
N ALA A 69 11.89 39.30 -12.99
CA ALA A 69 12.94 39.81 -13.88
C ALA A 69 12.38 40.07 -15.30
N THR A 70 11.59 39.13 -15.85
CA THR A 70 10.97 39.28 -17.18
C THR A 70 10.02 40.47 -17.22
N LEU A 71 9.15 40.64 -16.24
CA LEU A 71 8.24 41.80 -16.18
C LEU A 71 8.98 43.11 -16.00
N TYR A 72 10.08 43.13 -15.24
CA TYR A 72 10.90 44.33 -15.07
C TYR A 72 11.64 44.70 -16.36
N VAL A 73 12.20 43.75 -17.09
CA VAL A 73 12.79 44.01 -18.40
C VAL A 73 11.74 44.52 -19.39
N GLY A 74 10.53 43.94 -19.39
CA GLY A 74 9.39 44.41 -20.20
C GLY A 74 9.02 45.86 -19.88
N LYS A 75 9.07 46.29 -18.59
CA LYS A 75 8.93 47.70 -18.22
C LYS A 75 9.99 48.57 -18.89
N LEU A 76 11.28 48.19 -18.78
CA LEU A 76 12.41 48.92 -19.37
C LEU A 76 12.27 49.07 -20.90
N ILE A 77 11.82 48.03 -21.57
CA ILE A 77 11.54 48.05 -23.02
C ILE A 77 10.47 49.09 -23.34
N ILE A 78 9.36 49.08 -22.59
CA ILE A 78 8.25 50.03 -22.84
C ILE A 78 8.68 51.48 -22.55
N ASP A 79 9.40 51.72 -21.47
CA ASP A 79 9.89 53.08 -21.14
C ASP A 79 10.86 53.57 -22.23
N GLU A 80 11.75 52.72 -22.75
CA GLU A 80 12.66 53.03 -23.87
C GLU A 80 11.92 53.33 -25.15
N VAL A 81 10.88 52.52 -25.51
CA VAL A 81 10.03 52.77 -26.66
C VAL A 81 9.33 54.11 -26.57
N VAL A 82 8.80 54.47 -25.39
CA VAL A 82 8.14 55.75 -25.15
C VAL A 82 9.11 56.92 -25.34
N LEU A 83 10.34 56.81 -24.82
CA LEU A 83 11.39 57.80 -25.01
C LEU A 83 11.77 57.94 -26.48
N LEU A 84 11.92 56.83 -27.22
CA LEU A 84 12.22 56.87 -28.64
C LEU A 84 11.11 57.49 -29.48
N VAL A 85 9.82 57.21 -29.17
CA VAL A 85 8.66 57.79 -29.86
C VAL A 85 8.55 59.30 -29.62
N GLN A 86 8.96 59.79 -28.45
CA GLN A 86 8.93 61.24 -28.11
C GLN A 86 10.16 62.00 -28.66
N ALA A 87 11.22 61.30 -29.05
CA ALA A 87 12.40 61.92 -29.62
C ALA A 87 12.11 62.52 -31.00
N PRO A 88 12.68 63.70 -31.35
CA PRO A 88 12.47 64.27 -32.68
C PRO A 88 13.16 63.40 -33.73
N HIS A 89 12.35 62.82 -34.62
CA HIS A 89 12.84 61.97 -35.70
C HIS A 89 13.12 62.79 -36.95
N THR A 90 14.30 62.64 -37.50
CA THR A 90 14.73 63.30 -38.74
C THR A 90 14.51 62.45 -39.98
N THR A 91 14.24 61.15 -39.80
CA THR A 91 14.07 60.18 -40.92
C THR A 91 13.26 58.95 -40.46
N ASP A 92 12.41 58.40 -41.39
CA ASP A 92 11.64 57.16 -41.16
C ASP A 92 12.41 55.88 -41.60
N ASP A 93 13.72 55.98 -41.85
CA ASP A 93 14.51 54.88 -42.38
C ASP A 93 15.15 54.04 -41.23
N LEU A 94 14.72 52.78 -41.11
CA LEU A 94 15.22 51.81 -40.13
C LEU A 94 16.76 51.60 -40.19
N SER A 95 17.33 51.67 -41.41
CA SER A 95 18.78 51.50 -41.61
C SER A 95 19.56 52.63 -40.93
N GLN A 96 19.06 53.82 -40.90
CA GLN A 96 19.68 54.98 -40.26
C GLN A 96 19.54 54.92 -38.71
N TRP A 97 18.43 54.37 -38.22
CA TRP A 97 18.24 54.16 -36.76
C TRP A 97 19.23 53.10 -36.24
N ILE A 98 19.47 52.03 -37.02
CA ILE A 98 20.48 51.04 -36.69
C ILE A 98 21.89 51.65 -36.72
N ALA A 99 22.22 52.41 -37.76
CA ALA A 99 23.51 53.03 -37.94
C ALA A 99 23.83 54.09 -36.89
N SER A 100 22.83 54.81 -36.37
CA SER A 100 22.95 55.82 -35.31
C SER A 100 23.13 55.23 -33.91
N GLY A 101 22.96 53.89 -33.75
CA GLY A 101 23.00 53.22 -32.45
C GLY A 101 21.79 53.45 -31.56
N MET A 102 20.75 54.16 -32.01
CA MET A 102 19.53 54.44 -31.21
C MET A 102 18.78 53.18 -30.78
N LEU A 103 18.88 52.11 -31.58
CA LEU A 103 18.24 50.85 -31.30
C LEU A 103 19.13 49.86 -30.47
N ASN A 104 20.38 50.22 -30.18
CA ASN A 104 21.27 49.27 -29.50
C ASN A 104 20.80 48.91 -28.10
N HIS A 105 20.27 49.88 -27.34
CA HIS A 105 19.77 49.66 -25.96
C HIS A 105 18.50 48.79 -25.97
N ILE A 106 17.52 49.12 -26.83
CA ILE A 106 16.28 48.30 -26.97
C ILE A 106 16.61 46.92 -27.50
N GLY A 107 17.57 46.78 -28.43
CA GLY A 107 18.03 45.48 -28.92
C GLY A 107 18.66 44.62 -27.84
N ALA A 108 19.43 45.22 -26.95
CA ALA A 108 20.02 44.53 -25.78
C ALA A 108 18.95 44.09 -24.78
N LEU A 109 17.92 44.93 -24.52
CA LEU A 109 16.80 44.58 -23.63
C LEU A 109 15.94 43.46 -24.22
N LEU A 110 15.66 43.47 -25.52
CA LEU A 110 14.94 42.40 -26.22
C LEU A 110 15.73 41.08 -26.18
N ALA A 111 17.05 41.14 -26.42
CA ALA A 111 17.92 39.95 -26.31
C ALA A 111 17.94 39.40 -24.86
N LEU A 112 17.94 40.27 -23.86
CA LEU A 112 17.85 39.87 -22.45
C LEU A 112 16.50 39.22 -22.12
N GLU A 113 15.39 39.81 -22.58
CA GLU A 113 14.03 39.24 -22.38
C GLU A 113 13.93 37.86 -23.04
N PHE A 114 14.41 37.72 -24.28
CA PHE A 114 14.44 36.45 -24.99
C PHE A 114 15.30 35.43 -24.22
N GLY A 115 16.47 35.82 -23.74
CA GLY A 115 17.34 34.96 -22.93
C GLY A 115 16.66 34.47 -21.63
N LEU A 116 15.93 35.38 -20.93
CA LEU A 116 15.16 35.02 -19.73
C LEU A 116 14.01 34.07 -20.06
N ALA A 117 13.33 34.26 -21.19
CA ALA A 117 12.25 33.36 -21.63
C ALA A 117 12.77 31.96 -21.94
N VAL A 118 13.86 31.86 -22.71
CA VAL A 118 14.52 30.57 -23.01
C VAL A 118 15.00 29.88 -21.73
N LEU A 119 15.64 30.64 -20.83
CA LEU A 119 16.08 30.12 -19.54
C LEU A 119 14.91 29.59 -18.69
N SER A 120 13.79 30.31 -18.67
CA SER A 120 12.58 29.90 -17.96
C SER A 120 12.02 28.57 -18.51
N ASP A 121 12.00 28.39 -19.83
CA ASP A 121 11.53 27.16 -20.48
C ASP A 121 12.47 25.98 -20.18
N VAL A 122 13.79 26.19 -20.31
CA VAL A 122 14.79 25.15 -20.00
C VAL A 122 14.69 24.72 -18.55
N LEU A 123 14.65 25.68 -17.62
CA LEU A 123 14.48 25.37 -16.19
C LEU A 123 13.14 24.69 -15.91
N GLY A 124 12.07 25.07 -16.64
CA GLY A 124 10.77 24.41 -16.53
C GLY A 124 10.83 22.93 -16.89
N ARG A 125 11.51 22.59 -17.98
CA ARG A 125 11.73 21.20 -18.42
C ARG A 125 12.64 20.44 -17.45
N ALA A 126 13.71 21.07 -16.96
CA ALA A 126 14.61 20.47 -15.99
C ALA A 126 13.90 20.16 -14.67
N VAL A 127 13.09 21.09 -14.15
CA VAL A 127 12.27 20.87 -12.94
C VAL A 127 11.30 19.71 -13.15
N SER A 128 10.60 19.66 -14.29
CA SER A 128 9.64 18.57 -14.59
C SER A 128 10.34 17.21 -14.66
N LEU A 129 11.55 17.13 -15.24
CA LEU A 129 12.36 15.92 -15.27
C LEU A 129 12.74 15.47 -13.86
N LEU A 130 13.26 16.39 -13.03
CA LEU A 130 13.64 16.07 -11.66
C LEU A 130 12.45 15.66 -10.80
N ASP A 131 11.26 16.30 -10.99
CA ASP A 131 10.01 15.89 -10.34
C ASP A 131 9.68 14.42 -10.67
N SER A 132 9.76 14.05 -11.94
CA SER A 132 9.48 12.67 -12.38
C SER A 132 10.47 11.67 -11.77
N LEU A 133 11.79 11.95 -11.88
CA LEU A 133 12.82 11.05 -11.37
C LEU A 133 12.77 10.88 -9.85
N LEU A 134 12.60 11.99 -9.12
CA LEU A 134 12.51 11.95 -7.66
C LEU A 134 11.25 11.19 -7.20
N SER A 135 10.13 11.41 -7.88
CA SER A 135 8.86 10.75 -7.59
C SER A 135 8.91 9.25 -7.84
N GLU A 136 9.49 8.82 -8.96
CA GLU A 136 9.66 7.41 -9.28
C GLU A 136 10.59 6.72 -8.27
N ARG A 137 11.73 7.33 -7.96
CA ARG A 137 12.66 6.79 -6.98
C ARG A 137 12.06 6.70 -5.59
N PHE A 138 11.29 7.71 -5.18
CA PHE A 138 10.56 7.72 -3.91
C PHE A 138 9.51 6.61 -3.85
N SER A 139 8.73 6.43 -4.92
CA SER A 139 7.72 5.36 -5.00
C SER A 139 8.34 3.97 -4.88
N ASN A 140 9.45 3.74 -5.59
CA ASN A 140 10.18 2.47 -5.54
C ASN A 140 10.75 2.20 -4.14
N GLU A 141 11.44 3.18 -3.55
CA GLU A 141 12.02 3.07 -2.20
C GLU A 141 10.95 2.85 -1.13
N THR A 142 9.82 3.58 -1.22
CA THR A 142 8.72 3.41 -0.27
C THR A 142 8.07 2.03 -0.42
N SER A 143 7.94 1.52 -1.64
CA SER A 143 7.44 0.17 -1.90
C SER A 143 8.35 -0.91 -1.32
N LEU A 144 9.68 -0.76 -1.46
CA LEU A 144 10.65 -1.66 -0.85
C LEU A 144 10.52 -1.66 0.68
N ARG A 145 10.50 -0.48 1.31
CA ARG A 145 10.33 -0.36 2.77
C ARG A 145 9.01 -0.94 3.27
N LEU A 146 7.92 -0.78 2.49
CA LEU A 146 6.64 -1.41 2.82
C LEU A 146 6.76 -2.94 2.83
N MET A 147 7.45 -3.51 1.83
CA MET A 147 7.68 -4.96 1.77
C MET A 147 8.60 -5.44 2.89
N GLU A 148 9.68 -4.71 3.17
CA GLU A 148 10.61 -5.01 4.27
C GLU A 148 9.90 -4.98 5.62
N HIS A 149 9.11 -3.93 5.87
CA HIS A 149 8.34 -3.84 7.12
C HIS A 149 7.26 -4.91 7.22
N ALA A 150 6.50 -5.16 6.14
CA ALA A 150 5.52 -6.23 6.09
C ALA A 150 6.14 -7.61 6.37
N ALA A 151 7.39 -7.85 5.97
CA ALA A 151 8.11 -9.08 6.26
C ALA A 151 8.45 -9.27 7.75
N THR A 152 8.41 -8.22 8.55
CA THR A 152 8.63 -8.29 10.01
C THR A 152 7.37 -8.53 10.81
N LEU A 153 6.18 -8.32 10.23
CA LEU A 153 4.89 -8.44 10.89
C LEU A 153 4.49 -9.90 11.12
N ASP A 154 3.66 -10.14 12.13
CA ASP A 154 3.16 -11.46 12.47
C ASP A 154 1.97 -11.88 11.57
N LEU A 155 1.65 -13.17 11.57
CA LEU A 155 0.49 -13.67 10.82
C LEU A 155 -0.83 -13.06 11.33
N GLU A 156 -0.93 -12.81 12.62
CA GLU A 156 -2.04 -12.14 13.27
C GLU A 156 -2.36 -10.79 12.62
N ASP A 157 -1.31 -9.99 12.39
CA ASP A 157 -1.43 -8.69 11.74
C ASP A 157 -2.06 -8.81 10.34
N PHE A 158 -1.72 -9.85 9.58
CA PHE A 158 -2.30 -10.08 8.25
C PHE A 158 -3.73 -10.65 8.27
N GLU A 159 -4.14 -11.28 9.37
CA GLU A 159 -5.51 -11.78 9.55
C GLU A 159 -6.45 -10.69 10.12
N ASP A 160 -5.90 -9.57 10.65
CA ASP A 160 -6.68 -8.41 11.09
C ASP A 160 -7.18 -7.56 9.92
N SER A 161 -8.50 -7.41 9.82
CA SER A 161 -9.15 -6.62 8.76
C SER A 161 -8.80 -5.13 8.81
N GLU A 162 -8.57 -4.57 10.00
CA GLU A 162 -8.19 -3.15 10.16
C GLU A 162 -6.77 -2.92 9.63
N LEU A 163 -5.86 -3.84 9.93
CA LEU A 163 -4.50 -3.76 9.42
C LEU A 163 -4.43 -3.97 7.92
N GLN A 164 -5.20 -4.91 7.37
CA GLN A 164 -5.31 -5.09 5.92
C GLN A 164 -5.77 -3.80 5.23
N ASP A 165 -6.72 -3.09 5.84
CA ASP A 165 -7.16 -1.78 5.35
C ASP A 165 -6.03 -0.73 5.40
N ARG A 166 -5.23 -0.70 6.49
CA ARG A 166 -4.06 0.19 6.62
C ARG A 166 -2.99 -0.13 5.58
N LEU A 167 -2.66 -1.40 5.41
CA LEU A 167 -1.69 -1.87 4.42
C LEU A 167 -2.13 -1.52 2.98
N GLU A 168 -3.40 -1.74 2.66
CA GLU A 168 -3.94 -1.41 1.34
C GLU A 168 -3.92 0.12 1.09
N ARG A 169 -4.25 0.92 2.11
CA ARG A 169 -4.11 2.39 2.03
C ARG A 169 -2.64 2.79 1.87
N ALA A 170 -1.73 2.21 2.64
CA ALA A 170 -0.30 2.48 2.52
C ALA A 170 0.26 2.12 1.13
N ARG A 171 -0.14 0.97 0.56
CA ARG A 171 0.22 0.56 -0.82
C ARG A 171 -0.26 1.54 -1.87
N ARG A 172 -1.52 1.99 -1.78
CA ARG A 172 -2.06 3.02 -2.70
C ARG A 172 -1.31 4.34 -2.58
N GLN A 173 -0.87 4.68 -1.37
CA GLN A 173 -0.10 5.88 -1.11
C GLN A 173 1.32 5.80 -1.69
N ALA A 174 1.99 4.67 -1.57
CA ALA A 174 3.31 4.46 -2.15
C ALA A 174 3.30 4.60 -3.68
N GLY A 175 2.27 4.09 -4.37
CA GLY A 175 2.16 4.13 -5.83
C GLY A 175 1.62 5.45 -6.42
N GLY A 176 0.87 6.25 -5.64
CA GLY A 176 0.09 7.39 -6.14
C GLY A 176 0.64 8.78 -5.81
N ARG A 177 1.75 8.91 -5.07
CA ARG A 177 2.16 10.17 -4.45
C ARG A 177 3.30 10.94 -5.10
N SER A 178 3.62 10.65 -6.33
CA SER A 178 4.46 11.53 -7.15
C SER A 178 3.96 12.98 -7.15
N SER A 179 2.64 13.19 -7.05
CA SER A 179 2.04 14.53 -7.06
C SER A 179 2.29 15.36 -5.79
N LEU A 180 2.39 14.74 -4.58
CA LEU A 180 2.60 15.48 -3.33
C LEU A 180 3.99 16.12 -3.26
N ILE A 181 5.03 15.40 -3.72
CA ILE A 181 6.40 15.93 -3.79
C ILE A 181 6.42 17.18 -4.69
N GLY A 182 5.90 17.03 -5.92
CA GLY A 182 5.83 18.14 -6.87
C GLY A 182 5.01 19.32 -6.34
N GLN A 183 3.90 19.07 -5.63
CA GLN A 183 3.08 20.11 -4.99
C GLN A 183 3.84 20.85 -3.89
N LEU A 184 4.52 20.16 -2.97
CA LEU A 184 5.26 20.79 -1.87
C LEU A 184 6.39 21.68 -2.41
N PHE A 185 7.21 21.16 -3.33
CA PHE A 185 8.25 21.96 -3.96
C PHE A 185 7.67 23.09 -4.83
N GLY A 186 6.50 22.88 -5.47
CA GLY A 186 5.78 23.90 -6.21
C GLY A 186 5.28 25.03 -5.31
N GLN A 187 4.67 24.68 -4.16
CA GLN A 187 4.23 25.65 -3.16
C GLN A 187 5.42 26.46 -2.61
N ALA A 188 6.54 25.80 -2.32
CA ALA A 188 7.76 26.50 -1.89
C ALA A 188 8.28 27.49 -2.96
N GLN A 189 8.25 27.09 -4.24
CA GLN A 189 8.59 27.99 -5.36
C GLN A 189 7.64 29.17 -5.42
N ASP A 190 6.31 28.94 -5.32
CA ASP A 190 5.29 29.98 -5.38
C ASP A 190 5.44 31.00 -4.22
N VAL A 191 5.82 30.53 -3.01
CA VAL A 191 6.14 31.42 -1.87
C VAL A 191 7.31 32.35 -2.20
N VAL A 192 8.39 31.82 -2.77
CA VAL A 192 9.56 32.64 -3.18
C VAL A 192 9.15 33.64 -4.28
N THR A 193 8.35 33.20 -5.25
CA THR A 193 7.86 34.07 -6.34
C THR A 193 6.95 35.19 -5.80
N VAL A 194 6.04 34.85 -4.87
CA VAL A 194 5.18 35.84 -4.18
C VAL A 194 6.01 36.86 -3.43
N ALA A 195 7.02 36.42 -2.67
CA ALA A 195 7.92 37.31 -1.94
C ALA A 195 8.68 38.24 -2.90
N SER A 196 9.13 37.74 -4.06
CA SER A 196 9.83 38.53 -5.08
C SER A 196 8.91 39.61 -5.70
N PHE A 197 7.66 39.27 -6.05
CA PHE A 197 6.69 40.25 -6.56
C PHE A 197 6.28 41.23 -5.49
N ALA A 198 6.08 40.77 -4.24
CA ALA A 198 5.74 41.66 -3.12
C ALA A 198 6.85 42.69 -2.87
N ALA A 199 8.13 42.27 -2.91
CA ALA A 199 9.27 43.17 -2.78
C ALA A 199 9.27 44.24 -3.87
N GLY A 200 8.98 43.88 -5.14
CA GLY A 200 8.82 44.83 -6.24
C GLY A 200 7.67 45.82 -6.03
N LEU A 201 6.51 45.36 -5.56
CA LEU A 201 5.32 46.20 -5.33
C LEU A 201 5.45 47.12 -4.11
N ILE A 202 6.19 46.73 -3.06
CA ILE A 202 6.40 47.52 -1.85
C ILE A 202 7.07 48.87 -2.18
N VAL A 203 7.98 48.87 -3.16
CA VAL A 203 8.69 50.09 -3.59
C VAL A 203 7.71 51.15 -4.15
N TYR A 204 6.63 50.74 -4.81
CA TYR A 204 5.69 51.64 -5.47
C TYR A 204 4.42 51.90 -4.66
N ALA A 205 3.81 50.84 -4.09
CA ALA A 205 2.52 50.97 -3.40
C ALA A 205 2.26 49.78 -2.43
N PRO A 206 2.82 49.80 -1.20
CA PRO A 206 2.75 48.68 -0.26
C PRO A 206 1.33 48.29 0.16
N TRP A 207 0.40 49.23 0.18
CA TRP A 207 -0.99 48.99 0.58
C TRP A 207 -1.75 48.08 -0.40
N LEU A 208 -1.33 48.01 -1.67
CA LEU A 208 -1.93 47.13 -2.68
C LEU A 208 -1.81 45.66 -2.29
N ILE A 209 -0.73 45.27 -1.62
CA ILE A 209 -0.51 43.88 -1.15
C ILE A 209 -1.54 43.57 -0.04
N VAL A 210 -1.73 44.49 0.88
CA VAL A 210 -2.69 44.34 1.99
C VAL A 210 -4.11 44.22 1.45
N LEU A 211 -4.48 45.09 0.48
CA LEU A 211 -5.77 45.03 -0.19
C LEU A 211 -6.01 43.68 -0.83
N LEU A 212 -5.00 43.14 -1.55
CA LEU A 212 -5.09 41.84 -2.21
C LEU A 212 -5.23 40.69 -1.22
N ALA A 213 -4.45 40.71 -0.13
CA ALA A 213 -4.53 39.68 0.91
C ALA A 213 -5.92 39.63 1.54
N ILE A 214 -6.49 40.81 1.89
CA ILE A 214 -7.85 40.92 2.46
C ILE A 214 -8.90 40.43 1.43
N ALA A 215 -8.78 40.81 0.17
CA ALA A 215 -9.74 40.46 -0.88
C ALA A 215 -9.78 38.96 -1.21
N LEU A 216 -8.66 38.24 -1.04
CA LEU A 216 -8.57 36.80 -1.30
C LEU A 216 -9.01 35.94 -0.12
N LEU A 217 -9.01 36.47 1.10
CA LEU A 217 -9.35 35.73 2.32
C LEU A 217 -10.72 35.04 2.28
N PRO A 218 -11.82 35.68 1.80
CA PRO A 218 -13.13 35.03 1.70
C PRO A 218 -13.12 33.82 0.75
N ALA A 219 -12.46 33.94 -0.40
CA ALA A 219 -12.35 32.84 -1.36
C ALA A 219 -11.58 31.64 -0.75
N PHE A 220 -10.50 31.90 -0.02
CA PHE A 220 -9.74 30.88 0.70
C PHE A 220 -10.60 30.16 1.75
N ILE A 221 -11.31 30.91 2.60
CA ILE A 221 -12.17 30.33 3.65
C ILE A 221 -13.25 29.44 3.01
N GLY A 222 -13.87 29.92 1.93
CA GLY A 222 -14.87 29.16 1.17
C GLY A 222 -14.31 27.86 0.62
N GLU A 223 -13.16 27.93 -0.05
CA GLU A 223 -12.51 26.76 -0.65
C GLU A 223 -12.06 25.74 0.40
N ALA A 224 -11.47 26.20 1.49
CA ALA A 224 -11.09 25.35 2.60
C ALA A 224 -12.31 24.67 3.26
N HIS A 225 -13.46 25.33 3.32
CA HIS A 225 -14.70 24.74 3.81
C HIS A 225 -15.20 23.60 2.91
N PHE A 226 -15.24 23.81 1.57
CA PHE A 226 -15.70 22.78 0.64
C PHE A 226 -14.74 21.60 0.52
N ASN A 227 -13.44 21.83 0.59
CA ASN A 227 -12.46 20.76 0.67
C ASN A 227 -12.66 19.90 1.93
N ALA A 228 -13.03 20.54 3.04
CA ALA A 228 -13.40 19.86 4.26
C ALA A 228 -14.61 18.95 4.11
N GLN A 229 -15.66 19.48 3.50
CA GLN A 229 -16.88 18.72 3.25
C GLN A 229 -16.61 17.51 2.33
N SER A 230 -15.85 17.70 1.27
CA SER A 230 -15.48 16.63 0.35
C SER A 230 -14.68 15.52 1.05
N TYR A 231 -13.72 15.89 1.92
CA TYR A 231 -12.95 14.94 2.69
C TYR A 231 -13.85 14.15 3.67
N SER A 232 -14.68 14.83 4.46
CA SER A 232 -15.57 14.18 5.44
C SER A 232 -16.57 13.22 4.76
N LEU A 233 -17.08 13.59 3.58
CA LEU A 233 -17.93 12.70 2.78
C LEU A 233 -17.19 11.45 2.33
N ASN A 234 -15.97 11.60 1.81
CA ASN A 234 -15.17 10.46 1.36
C ASN A 234 -14.77 9.54 2.52
N TYR A 235 -14.48 10.09 3.70
CA TYR A 235 -14.14 9.32 4.89
C TYR A 235 -15.35 8.56 5.44
N ALA A 236 -16.50 9.23 5.60
CA ALA A 236 -17.72 8.61 6.12
C ALA A 236 -18.24 7.47 5.25
N ARG A 237 -17.92 7.48 3.95
CA ARG A 237 -18.36 6.47 2.98
C ARG A 237 -17.28 5.48 2.60
N THR A 238 -16.27 5.31 3.44
CA THR A 238 -15.22 4.30 3.22
C THR A 238 -15.77 2.87 3.11
N PRO A 239 -16.74 2.43 3.94
CA PRO A 239 -17.31 1.08 3.82
C PRO A 239 -18.03 0.84 2.49
N GLU A 240 -18.87 1.78 2.06
CA GLU A 240 -19.60 1.65 0.78
C GLU A 240 -18.62 1.72 -0.41
N ARG A 241 -17.53 2.45 -0.29
CA ARG A 241 -16.50 2.50 -1.33
C ARG A 241 -15.76 1.16 -1.43
N ARG A 242 -15.48 0.50 -0.31
CA ARG A 242 -14.96 -0.88 -0.30
C ARG A 242 -15.94 -1.84 -0.98
N GLU A 243 -17.24 -1.73 -0.68
CA GLU A 243 -18.26 -2.54 -1.33
C GLU A 243 -18.26 -2.31 -2.85
N LEU A 244 -18.17 -1.05 -3.30
CA LEU A 244 -18.11 -0.71 -4.72
C LEU A 244 -16.88 -1.32 -5.41
N ASP A 245 -15.71 -1.25 -4.78
CA ASP A 245 -14.47 -1.85 -5.30
C ASP A 245 -14.56 -3.39 -5.31
N TYR A 246 -15.14 -4.00 -4.27
CA TYR A 246 -15.40 -5.44 -4.20
C TYR A 246 -16.35 -5.91 -5.30
N VAL A 247 -17.49 -5.23 -5.50
CA VAL A 247 -18.46 -5.55 -6.56
C VAL A 247 -17.81 -5.45 -7.95
N ARG A 248 -17.00 -4.41 -8.17
CA ARG A 248 -16.24 -4.23 -9.42
C ARG A 248 -15.24 -5.36 -9.65
N GLN A 249 -14.47 -5.71 -8.62
CA GLN A 249 -13.49 -6.80 -8.69
C GLN A 249 -14.19 -8.14 -8.93
N THR A 250 -15.23 -8.46 -8.18
CA THR A 250 -16.02 -9.68 -8.33
C THR A 250 -16.61 -9.79 -9.72
N GLY A 251 -17.15 -8.69 -10.26
CA GLY A 251 -17.78 -8.68 -11.59
C GLY A 251 -16.82 -8.77 -12.77
N ALA A 252 -15.51 -8.48 -12.56
CA ALA A 252 -14.52 -8.37 -13.63
C ALA A 252 -13.22 -9.18 -13.37
N SER A 253 -13.20 -10.07 -12.38
CA SER A 253 -12.05 -10.91 -12.04
C SER A 253 -12.12 -12.27 -12.73
N ALA A 254 -10.95 -12.79 -13.15
CA ALA A 254 -10.84 -14.15 -13.67
C ALA A 254 -11.14 -15.23 -12.61
N GLU A 255 -10.90 -14.94 -11.35
CA GLU A 255 -11.10 -15.86 -10.21
C GLU A 255 -12.57 -16.17 -10.01
N THR A 256 -13.43 -15.14 -10.07
CA THR A 256 -14.89 -15.23 -9.84
C THR A 256 -15.70 -15.50 -11.12
N ALA A 257 -15.08 -15.33 -12.30
CA ALA A 257 -15.78 -15.36 -13.60
C ALA A 257 -16.62 -16.64 -13.82
N LYS A 258 -16.18 -17.80 -13.31
CA LYS A 258 -16.90 -19.07 -13.45
C LYS A 258 -18.26 -19.02 -12.75
N GLU A 259 -18.26 -18.63 -11.48
CA GLU A 259 -19.48 -18.57 -10.68
C GLU A 259 -20.38 -17.42 -11.10
N VAL A 260 -19.80 -16.24 -11.39
CA VAL A 260 -20.53 -15.09 -11.91
C VAL A 260 -21.30 -15.46 -13.19
N LYS A 261 -20.69 -16.25 -14.08
CA LYS A 261 -21.35 -16.69 -15.33
C LYS A 261 -22.39 -17.80 -15.08
N ILE A 262 -22.07 -18.82 -14.27
CA ILE A 262 -22.96 -19.97 -14.06
C ILE A 262 -24.22 -19.57 -13.29
N PHE A 263 -24.07 -18.70 -12.29
CA PHE A 263 -25.19 -18.19 -11.50
C PHE A 263 -25.85 -16.94 -12.09
N GLY A 264 -25.39 -16.44 -13.25
CA GLY A 264 -25.99 -15.30 -13.92
C GLY A 264 -25.87 -13.98 -13.12
N LEU A 265 -24.87 -13.82 -12.26
CA LEU A 265 -24.73 -12.71 -11.34
C LEU A 265 -24.44 -11.35 -12.00
N ASN A 266 -24.15 -11.33 -13.31
CA ASN A 266 -23.72 -10.10 -14.01
C ASN A 266 -24.70 -8.94 -13.82
N ALA A 267 -26.02 -9.19 -14.04
CA ALA A 267 -27.05 -8.15 -13.91
C ALA A 267 -27.14 -7.62 -12.47
N PHE A 268 -27.09 -8.51 -11.47
CA PHE A 268 -27.10 -8.16 -10.06
C PHE A 268 -25.90 -7.30 -9.67
N LEU A 269 -24.69 -7.71 -10.04
CA LEU A 269 -23.45 -6.96 -9.73
C LEU A 269 -23.42 -5.60 -10.42
N ILE A 270 -23.85 -5.52 -11.70
CA ILE A 270 -23.94 -4.25 -12.43
C ILE A 270 -24.95 -3.31 -11.76
N GLU A 271 -26.13 -3.82 -11.38
CA GLU A 271 -27.12 -2.99 -10.71
C GLU A 271 -26.65 -2.52 -9.32
N ARG A 272 -26.04 -3.42 -8.53
CA ARG A 272 -25.46 -3.07 -7.23
C ARG A 272 -24.40 -1.99 -7.36
N TYR A 273 -23.49 -2.12 -8.35
CA TYR A 273 -22.49 -1.11 -8.66
C TYR A 273 -23.13 0.22 -9.06
N ARG A 274 -24.15 0.18 -9.94
CA ARG A 274 -24.86 1.37 -10.42
C ARG A 274 -25.51 2.15 -9.28
N VAL A 275 -26.21 1.48 -8.38
CA VAL A 275 -26.87 2.10 -7.22
C VAL A 275 -25.85 2.79 -6.32
N LEU A 276 -24.76 2.10 -5.96
CA LEU A 276 -23.69 2.67 -5.15
C LEU A 276 -23.00 3.84 -5.85
N ALA A 277 -22.60 3.68 -7.12
CA ALA A 277 -21.92 4.71 -7.90
C ALA A 277 -22.80 5.96 -8.08
N THR A 278 -24.11 5.78 -8.33
CA THR A 278 -25.06 6.90 -8.46
C THR A 278 -25.19 7.66 -7.14
N SER A 279 -25.28 6.96 -6.02
CA SER A 279 -25.34 7.59 -4.68
C SER A 279 -24.08 8.44 -4.41
N PHE A 280 -22.89 7.93 -4.77
CA PHE A 280 -21.64 8.70 -4.67
C PHE A 280 -21.64 9.92 -5.57
N PHE A 281 -22.03 9.74 -6.83
CA PHE A 281 -22.10 10.83 -7.81
C PHE A 281 -23.03 11.96 -7.34
N GLU A 282 -24.23 11.63 -6.87
CA GLU A 282 -25.19 12.65 -6.41
C GLU A 282 -24.69 13.42 -5.19
N ALA A 283 -24.04 12.74 -4.24
CA ALA A 283 -23.45 13.40 -3.08
C ALA A 283 -22.31 14.34 -3.48
N ASN A 284 -21.39 13.88 -4.32
CA ASN A 284 -20.30 14.69 -4.83
C ASN A 284 -20.80 15.86 -5.71
N ARG A 285 -21.81 15.63 -6.54
CA ARG A 285 -22.45 16.67 -7.38
C ARG A 285 -23.00 17.80 -6.54
N ARG A 286 -23.69 17.51 -5.42
CA ARG A 286 -24.24 18.54 -4.54
C ARG A 286 -23.13 19.44 -3.95
N ILE A 287 -22.02 18.85 -3.51
CA ILE A 287 -20.86 19.59 -3.00
C ILE A 287 -20.23 20.41 -4.13
N ALA A 288 -20.00 19.80 -5.29
CA ALA A 288 -19.39 20.47 -6.44
C ALA A 288 -20.20 21.67 -6.93
N LEU A 289 -21.52 21.55 -7.03
CA LEU A 289 -22.40 22.66 -7.42
C LEU A 289 -22.37 23.80 -6.41
N ARG A 290 -22.44 23.51 -5.09
CA ARG A 290 -22.32 24.52 -4.04
C ARG A 290 -20.95 25.20 -4.05
N ARG A 291 -19.87 24.39 -4.20
CA ARG A 291 -18.49 24.91 -4.33
C ARG A 291 -18.35 25.84 -5.54
N ALA A 292 -18.88 25.44 -6.70
CA ALA A 292 -18.84 26.27 -7.91
C ALA A 292 -19.59 27.60 -7.71
N GLY A 293 -20.82 27.58 -7.17
CA GLY A 293 -21.63 28.77 -6.94
C GLY A 293 -20.99 29.74 -5.93
N TRP A 294 -20.70 29.25 -4.74
CA TRP A 294 -20.07 30.09 -3.71
C TRP A 294 -18.66 30.52 -4.07
N GLY A 295 -17.86 29.59 -4.66
CA GLY A 295 -16.50 29.88 -5.12
C GLY A 295 -16.48 31.00 -6.16
N SER A 296 -17.39 31.00 -7.13
CA SER A 296 -17.52 32.09 -8.12
C SER A 296 -17.87 33.43 -7.47
N LEU A 297 -18.82 33.42 -6.53
CA LEU A 297 -19.22 34.64 -5.82
C LEU A 297 -18.07 35.24 -5.00
N LEU A 298 -17.36 34.38 -4.24
CA LEU A 298 -16.24 34.83 -3.40
C LEU A 298 -15.03 35.26 -4.24
N SER A 299 -14.77 34.62 -5.37
CA SER A 299 -13.71 35.02 -6.33
C SER A 299 -14.02 36.35 -7.01
N ALA A 300 -15.32 36.71 -7.18
CA ALA A 300 -15.71 38.00 -7.72
C ALA A 300 -15.22 39.17 -6.85
N ILE A 301 -15.17 38.98 -5.51
CA ILE A 301 -14.63 40.00 -4.57
C ILE A 301 -13.16 40.28 -4.90
N GLY A 302 -12.34 39.23 -5.10
CA GLY A 302 -10.94 39.37 -5.52
C GLY A 302 -10.80 40.05 -6.89
N THR A 303 -11.74 39.80 -7.80
CA THR A 303 -11.77 40.47 -9.13
C THR A 303 -12.08 41.96 -9.01
N ILE A 304 -13.06 42.33 -8.19
CA ILE A 304 -13.41 43.74 -7.92
C ILE A 304 -12.21 44.47 -7.32
N ALA A 305 -11.55 43.88 -6.30
CA ALA A 305 -10.35 44.44 -5.71
C ALA A 305 -9.20 44.63 -6.71
N TYR A 306 -9.02 43.67 -7.62
CA TYR A 306 -8.04 43.78 -8.69
C TYR A 306 -8.33 44.99 -9.59
N TYR A 307 -9.56 45.16 -10.08
CA TYR A 307 -9.89 46.25 -10.97
C TYR A 307 -9.88 47.61 -10.24
N ALA A 308 -10.21 47.66 -8.95
CA ALA A 308 -10.06 48.88 -8.15
C ALA A 308 -8.57 49.28 -8.03
N ALA A 309 -7.68 48.33 -7.75
CA ALA A 309 -6.24 48.57 -7.73
C ALA A 309 -5.71 49.01 -9.11
N TYR A 310 -6.17 48.34 -10.19
CA TYR A 310 -5.79 48.70 -11.56
C TYR A 310 -6.23 50.10 -11.93
N ALA A 311 -7.47 50.50 -11.61
CA ALA A 311 -7.97 51.88 -11.80
C ALA A 311 -7.13 52.89 -11.04
N TYR A 312 -6.71 52.57 -9.79
CA TYR A 312 -5.82 53.44 -9.02
C TYR A 312 -4.44 53.61 -9.71
N ILE A 313 -3.84 52.53 -10.21
CA ILE A 313 -2.54 52.58 -10.90
C ILE A 313 -2.67 53.46 -12.17
N VAL A 314 -3.75 53.25 -12.97
CA VAL A 314 -4.04 54.07 -14.17
C VAL A 314 -4.19 55.54 -13.81
N TRP A 315 -4.96 55.85 -12.74
CA TRP A 315 -5.16 57.22 -12.28
C TRP A 315 -3.83 57.91 -11.90
N ARG A 316 -2.96 57.21 -11.15
CA ARG A 316 -1.60 57.71 -10.79
C ARG A 316 -0.71 57.91 -12.03
N THR A 317 -0.80 57.03 -13.04
CA THR A 317 -0.07 57.16 -14.31
C THR A 317 -0.52 58.40 -15.08
N ILE A 318 -1.84 58.69 -15.15
CA ILE A 318 -2.37 59.88 -15.80
C ILE A 318 -1.90 61.18 -15.11
N HIS A 319 -1.70 61.15 -13.79
CA HIS A 319 -1.18 62.28 -13.03
C HIS A 319 0.36 62.44 -13.12
N GLY A 320 1.05 61.55 -13.84
CA GLY A 320 2.48 61.62 -14.06
C GLY A 320 3.35 61.02 -12.93
N ASP A 321 2.74 60.39 -11.93
CA ASP A 321 3.48 59.76 -10.82
C ASP A 321 4.16 58.46 -11.23
N PHE A 322 3.65 57.80 -12.26
CA PHE A 322 4.18 56.54 -12.81
C PHE A 322 4.41 56.66 -14.33
N SER A 323 5.43 55.98 -14.85
CA SER A 323 5.64 55.82 -16.28
C SER A 323 4.65 54.82 -16.89
N ILE A 324 4.58 54.74 -18.23
CA ILE A 324 3.77 53.71 -18.94
C ILE A 324 4.39 52.31 -18.69
N GLY A 325 5.71 52.24 -18.57
CA GLY A 325 6.40 51.00 -18.18
C GLY A 325 6.05 50.61 -16.75
N ASP A 326 5.96 51.59 -15.80
CA ASP A 326 5.50 51.31 -14.42
C ASP A 326 4.08 50.79 -14.39
N LEU A 327 3.15 51.39 -15.17
CA LEU A 327 1.79 50.89 -15.30
C LEU A 327 1.74 49.39 -15.68
N THR A 328 2.50 49.04 -16.72
CA THR A 328 2.52 47.65 -17.21
C THR A 328 3.17 46.70 -16.22
N PHE A 329 4.26 47.09 -15.58
CA PHE A 329 4.93 46.31 -14.53
C PHE A 329 4.03 46.13 -13.32
N LEU A 330 3.42 47.19 -12.79
CA LEU A 330 2.56 47.12 -11.62
C LEU A 330 1.30 46.31 -11.88
N ALA A 331 0.62 46.53 -13.01
CA ALA A 331 -0.59 45.80 -13.39
C ALA A 331 -0.30 44.30 -13.61
N GLY A 332 0.81 44.00 -14.33
CA GLY A 332 1.27 42.63 -14.57
C GLY A 332 1.68 41.92 -13.27
N SER A 333 2.44 42.59 -12.42
CA SER A 333 2.89 42.07 -11.12
C SER A 333 1.71 41.82 -10.19
N PHE A 334 0.75 42.73 -10.11
CA PHE A 334 -0.44 42.61 -9.26
C PHE A 334 -1.34 41.43 -9.73
N ARG A 335 -1.54 41.30 -11.04
CA ARG A 335 -2.28 40.19 -11.63
C ARG A 335 -1.59 38.85 -11.32
N ARG A 336 -0.27 38.80 -11.48
CA ARG A 336 0.51 37.59 -11.21
C ARG A 336 0.50 37.22 -9.74
N LEU A 337 0.69 38.22 -8.86
CA LEU A 337 0.64 38.05 -7.41
C LEU A 337 -0.72 37.50 -6.94
N ARG A 338 -1.82 38.02 -7.50
CA ARG A 338 -3.15 37.51 -7.24
C ARG A 338 -3.25 36.02 -7.56
N THR A 339 -2.87 35.62 -8.79
CA THR A 339 -2.93 34.22 -9.22
C THR A 339 -2.06 33.31 -8.35
N LEU A 340 -0.85 33.76 -7.99
CA LEU A 340 0.05 33.00 -7.12
C LEU A 340 -0.52 32.83 -5.71
N LEU A 341 -1.10 33.88 -5.13
CA LEU A 341 -1.74 33.79 -3.81
C LEU A 341 -2.96 32.87 -3.83
N GLU A 342 -3.80 32.95 -4.88
CA GLU A 342 -4.90 32.00 -5.08
C GLU A 342 -4.38 30.56 -5.15
N ASN A 343 -3.33 30.29 -5.93
CA ASN A 343 -2.70 28.96 -6.05
C ASN A 343 -2.08 28.49 -4.73
N LEU A 344 -1.41 29.37 -3.97
CA LEU A 344 -0.86 29.03 -2.67
C LEU A 344 -1.95 28.61 -1.69
N LEU A 345 -3.05 29.33 -1.65
CA LEU A 345 -4.17 29.04 -0.75
C LEU A 345 -4.85 27.70 -1.12
N LEU A 346 -5.08 27.48 -2.42
CA LEU A 346 -5.65 26.24 -2.92
C LEU A 346 -4.71 25.06 -2.69
N GLY A 347 -3.44 25.24 -2.99
CA GLY A 347 -2.41 24.21 -2.83
C GLY A 347 -2.18 23.84 -1.37
N PHE A 348 -2.20 24.81 -0.45
CA PHE A 348 -2.16 24.55 0.99
C PHE A 348 -3.31 23.63 1.44
N SER A 349 -4.54 23.93 0.99
CA SER A 349 -5.69 23.09 1.30
C SER A 349 -5.57 21.66 0.74
N GLN A 350 -5.00 21.51 -0.47
CA GLN A 350 -4.74 20.19 -1.07
C GLN A 350 -3.66 19.44 -0.31
N VAL A 351 -2.54 20.10 0.01
CA VAL A 351 -1.44 19.50 0.79
C VAL A 351 -1.93 19.04 2.16
N ALA A 352 -2.71 19.87 2.86
CA ALA A 352 -3.31 19.50 4.14
C ALA A 352 -4.24 18.28 4.04
N GLY A 353 -5.04 18.20 2.96
CA GLY A 353 -5.86 17.03 2.66
C GLY A 353 -5.04 15.77 2.38
N GLN A 354 -3.93 15.90 1.69
CA GLN A 354 -3.03 14.77 1.40
C GLN A 354 -2.20 14.36 2.61
N ALA A 355 -1.83 15.29 3.49
CA ALA A 355 -1.07 15.01 4.71
C ALA A 355 -1.83 14.10 5.69
N LEU A 356 -3.17 14.14 5.68
CA LEU A 356 -4.00 13.23 6.47
C LEU A 356 -3.78 11.76 6.09
N TYR A 357 -3.53 11.49 4.82
CA TYR A 357 -3.27 10.12 4.38
C TYR A 357 -1.83 9.66 4.65
N LEU A 358 -0.87 10.57 4.91
CA LEU A 358 0.46 10.19 5.36
C LEU A 358 0.43 9.53 6.73
N ASP A 359 -0.59 9.84 7.53
CA ASP A 359 -0.82 9.21 8.84
C ASP A 359 -1.00 7.68 8.69
N ASP A 360 -1.76 7.23 7.68
CA ASP A 360 -1.93 5.80 7.38
C ASP A 360 -0.59 5.12 7.02
N LEU A 361 0.28 5.83 6.28
CA LEU A 361 1.60 5.31 5.91
C LEU A 361 2.54 5.21 7.13
N PHE A 362 2.60 6.26 7.95
CA PHE A 362 3.48 6.27 9.12
C PHE A 362 2.97 5.33 10.21
N SER A 363 1.66 5.30 10.47
CA SER A 363 1.07 4.38 11.44
C SER A 363 1.28 2.91 11.06
N PHE A 364 1.34 2.59 9.76
CA PHE A 364 1.72 1.26 9.32
C PHE A 364 3.16 0.90 9.73
N PHE A 365 4.11 1.82 9.59
CA PHE A 365 5.51 1.60 10.01
C PHE A 365 5.71 1.59 11.53
N GLU A 366 4.74 2.03 12.31
CA GLU A 366 4.77 1.97 13.79
C GLU A 366 4.33 0.62 14.35
N ILE A 367 3.69 -0.23 13.54
CA ILE A 367 3.25 -1.57 13.96
C ILE A 367 4.50 -2.41 14.24
N ARG A 368 4.50 -3.08 15.37
CA ARG A 368 5.61 -3.94 15.78
C ARG A 368 5.12 -5.36 15.98
N PRO A 369 5.86 -6.37 15.53
CA PRO A 369 5.51 -7.76 15.77
C PRO A 369 5.50 -8.04 17.27
N GLU A 370 4.61 -8.93 17.70
CA GLU A 370 4.56 -9.44 19.09
C GLU A 370 5.50 -10.64 19.26
N ILE A 371 5.67 -11.44 18.19
CA ILE A 371 6.57 -12.59 18.18
C ILE A 371 7.99 -12.11 17.84
N VAL A 372 8.72 -11.75 18.88
CA VAL A 372 10.12 -11.30 18.74
C VAL A 372 11.11 -12.41 19.12
N PRO A 373 12.27 -12.50 18.46
CA PRO A 373 13.33 -13.39 18.90
C PRO A 373 13.84 -12.95 20.27
N PRO A 374 14.22 -13.89 21.16
CA PRO A 374 14.79 -13.56 22.46
C PRO A 374 16.17 -12.90 22.31
N GLU A 375 16.62 -12.14 23.32
CA GLU A 375 17.93 -11.46 23.30
C GLU A 375 19.11 -12.44 23.10
N ASN A 376 19.01 -13.64 23.66
CA ASN A 376 20.00 -14.71 23.53
C ASN A 376 19.33 -15.97 22.96
N PRO A 377 19.08 -16.02 21.63
CA PRO A 377 18.35 -17.11 21.04
C PRO A 377 19.12 -18.44 21.11
N ARG A 378 18.41 -19.47 21.50
CA ARG A 378 18.93 -20.83 21.50
C ARG A 378 18.98 -21.37 20.06
N PRO A 379 20.06 -22.04 19.64
CA PRO A 379 20.11 -22.67 18.32
C PRO A 379 19.11 -23.85 18.26
N PHE A 380 18.51 -24.04 17.08
CA PHE A 380 17.61 -25.16 16.85
C PHE A 380 18.38 -26.51 16.94
N PRO A 381 17.84 -27.52 17.64
CA PRO A 381 18.52 -28.81 17.76
C PRO A 381 18.49 -29.59 16.43
N VAL A 382 19.66 -30.02 15.95
CA VAL A 382 19.81 -30.87 14.75
C VAL A 382 20.73 -32.03 15.12
N PRO A 383 20.19 -33.28 15.22
CA PRO A 383 18.77 -33.67 15.15
C PRO A 383 17.97 -33.31 16.40
N ILE A 384 16.63 -33.31 16.30
CA ILE A 384 15.72 -33.33 17.45
C ILE A 384 15.92 -34.63 18.23
N LYS A 385 16.02 -34.54 19.58
CA LYS A 385 16.37 -35.69 20.44
C LYS A 385 15.18 -36.23 21.23
N LEU A 386 14.42 -35.35 21.89
CA LEU A 386 13.27 -35.72 22.72
C LEU A 386 11.95 -35.52 21.99
N GLY A 387 11.85 -34.41 21.21
CA GLY A 387 10.64 -34.05 20.50
C GLY A 387 9.95 -32.82 21.09
N PHE A 388 8.64 -32.72 20.89
CA PHE A 388 7.80 -31.60 21.35
C PHE A 388 6.88 -32.06 22.49
N VAL A 389 6.73 -31.20 23.50
CA VAL A 389 5.82 -31.43 24.64
C VAL A 389 4.87 -30.24 24.76
N PHE A 390 3.59 -30.54 24.78
CA PHE A 390 2.52 -29.55 25.02
C PHE A 390 2.14 -29.59 26.50
N GLU A 391 2.34 -28.50 27.22
CA GLU A 391 2.02 -28.36 28.63
C GLU A 391 0.90 -27.36 28.82
N ASN A 392 -0.32 -27.85 29.05
CA ASN A 392 -1.54 -27.06 29.28
C ASN A 392 -1.76 -25.96 28.24
N VAL A 393 -1.52 -26.27 26.97
CA VAL A 393 -1.56 -25.30 25.87
C VAL A 393 -3.00 -24.87 25.59
N GLY A 394 -3.24 -23.56 25.65
CA GLY A 394 -4.48 -22.91 25.23
C GLY A 394 -4.20 -21.77 24.27
N PHE A 395 -5.05 -21.63 23.25
CA PHE A 395 -4.96 -20.55 22.28
C PHE A 395 -6.33 -20.13 21.78
N ARG A 396 -6.45 -18.82 21.57
CA ARG A 396 -7.65 -18.16 21.10
C ARG A 396 -7.25 -17.15 20.02
N TYR A 397 -7.90 -17.21 18.87
CA TYR A 397 -7.65 -16.22 17.82
C TYR A 397 -8.01 -14.81 18.30
N PRO A 398 -7.27 -13.78 17.87
CA PRO A 398 -7.54 -12.40 18.23
C PRO A 398 -8.99 -11.99 17.96
N GLY A 399 -9.63 -11.34 18.93
CA GLY A 399 -11.03 -10.94 18.83
C GLY A 399 -12.06 -12.06 18.94
N ALA A 400 -11.66 -13.33 19.02
CA ALA A 400 -12.58 -14.45 19.22
C ALA A 400 -12.90 -14.66 20.72
N GLU A 401 -14.18 -14.90 21.03
CA GLU A 401 -14.59 -15.26 22.40
C GLU A 401 -14.31 -16.74 22.71
N ARG A 402 -14.35 -17.60 21.70
CA ARG A 402 -14.19 -19.04 21.82
C ARG A 402 -12.71 -19.44 21.71
N TRP A 403 -12.32 -20.37 22.58
CA TRP A 403 -11.02 -21.04 22.49
C TRP A 403 -10.94 -21.89 21.22
N ALA A 404 -9.86 -21.76 20.47
CA ALA A 404 -9.56 -22.63 19.33
C ALA A 404 -9.00 -23.97 19.80
N VAL A 405 -8.15 -23.92 20.84
CA VAL A 405 -7.66 -25.09 21.59
C VAL A 405 -7.48 -24.70 23.05
N ARG A 406 -7.66 -25.64 23.99
CA ARG A 406 -7.45 -25.38 25.42
C ARG A 406 -7.07 -26.64 26.20
N GLY A 407 -6.14 -26.46 27.14
CA GLY A 407 -5.73 -27.53 28.05
C GLY A 407 -5.06 -28.73 27.37
N LEU A 408 -4.38 -28.47 26.25
CA LEU A 408 -3.72 -29.54 25.50
C LEU A 408 -2.47 -30.02 26.26
N ASN A 409 -2.45 -31.34 26.55
CA ASN A 409 -1.35 -32.04 27.18
C ASN A 409 -1.05 -33.31 26.41
N PHE A 410 0.04 -33.32 25.65
CA PHE A 410 0.53 -34.49 24.93
C PHE A 410 1.97 -34.27 24.45
N GLU A 411 2.60 -35.35 24.00
CA GLU A 411 3.97 -35.36 23.51
C GLU A 411 4.01 -35.82 22.04
N LEU A 412 4.92 -35.26 21.26
CA LEU A 412 5.32 -35.74 19.93
C LEU A 412 6.80 -36.11 20.03
N HIS A 413 7.09 -37.41 20.03
CA HIS A 413 8.45 -37.90 20.22
C HIS A 413 9.34 -37.70 18.98
N ALA A 414 10.65 -37.61 19.21
CA ALA A 414 11.61 -37.49 18.12
C ALA A 414 11.53 -38.69 17.17
N GLY A 415 11.43 -38.42 15.87
CA GLY A 415 11.33 -39.46 14.83
C GLY A 415 9.97 -40.13 14.71
N GLU A 416 8.97 -39.71 15.50
CA GLU A 416 7.60 -40.20 15.47
C GLU A 416 6.76 -39.50 14.39
N THR A 417 5.85 -40.21 13.79
CA THR A 417 4.78 -39.68 12.95
C THR A 417 3.48 -39.66 13.76
N LEU A 418 3.01 -38.49 14.13
CA LEU A 418 1.76 -38.27 14.88
C LEU A 418 0.63 -37.83 13.95
N ALA A 419 -0.51 -38.52 13.96
CA ALA A 419 -1.69 -38.08 13.23
C ALA A 419 -2.63 -37.25 14.14
N LEU A 420 -3.14 -36.14 13.63
CA LEU A 420 -4.21 -35.36 14.27
C LEU A 420 -5.54 -35.63 13.56
N VAL A 421 -6.52 -36.15 14.31
CA VAL A 421 -7.85 -36.51 13.82
C VAL A 421 -8.90 -35.75 14.61
N GLY A 422 -9.97 -35.34 13.96
CA GLY A 422 -11.08 -34.61 14.58
C GLY A 422 -11.95 -33.93 13.53
N GLU A 423 -13.11 -33.47 13.93
CA GLU A 423 -14.04 -32.75 13.06
C GLU A 423 -13.47 -31.41 12.58
N ASN A 424 -14.16 -30.79 11.61
CA ASN A 424 -13.80 -29.44 11.16
C ASN A 424 -13.98 -28.46 12.33
N GLY A 425 -12.97 -27.62 12.57
CA GLY A 425 -12.96 -26.69 13.70
C GLY A 425 -12.44 -27.28 15.03
N ALA A 426 -12.03 -28.55 15.08
CA ALA A 426 -11.47 -29.17 16.31
C ALA A 426 -10.08 -28.64 16.73
N GLY A 427 -9.48 -27.68 16.00
CA GLY A 427 -8.21 -27.05 16.36
C GLY A 427 -6.96 -27.64 15.68
N LYS A 428 -7.10 -28.56 14.71
CA LYS A 428 -5.96 -29.23 14.03
C LYS A 428 -5.01 -28.23 13.35
N THR A 429 -5.51 -27.34 12.49
CA THR A 429 -4.68 -26.34 11.81
C THR A 429 -4.14 -25.28 12.79
N THR A 430 -4.83 -25.02 13.89
CA THR A 430 -4.33 -24.15 14.97
C THR A 430 -3.06 -24.74 15.59
N LEU A 431 -3.01 -26.06 15.85
CA LEU A 431 -1.81 -26.73 16.33
C LEU A 431 -0.62 -26.61 15.35
N VAL A 432 -0.87 -26.67 14.06
CA VAL A 432 0.17 -26.43 13.03
C VAL A 432 0.74 -25.03 13.15
N LYS A 433 -0.14 -24.03 13.28
CA LYS A 433 0.27 -22.63 13.41
C LYS A 433 1.09 -22.39 14.70
N LEU A 434 0.72 -23.04 15.81
CA LEU A 434 1.46 -22.97 17.07
C LEU A 434 2.81 -23.68 17.00
N LEU A 435 2.89 -24.88 16.40
CA LEU A 435 4.15 -25.62 16.18
C LEU A 435 5.12 -24.85 15.29
N ALA A 436 4.62 -24.17 14.27
CA ALA A 436 5.42 -23.33 13.39
C ALA A 436 5.75 -21.95 14.02
N ARG A 437 5.29 -21.72 15.24
CA ARG A 437 5.39 -20.44 15.95
C ARG A 437 4.96 -19.27 15.06
N LEU A 438 3.83 -19.46 14.34
CA LEU A 438 3.11 -18.38 13.66
C LEU A 438 2.22 -17.62 14.63
N TYR A 439 1.93 -18.26 15.78
CA TYR A 439 1.29 -17.74 16.96
C TYR A 439 1.97 -18.31 18.20
N ASP A 440 2.00 -17.55 19.29
CA ASP A 440 2.37 -18.04 20.60
C ASP A 440 1.09 -18.43 21.39
N PRO A 441 1.11 -19.44 22.27
CA PRO A 441 -0.07 -19.82 23.06
C PRO A 441 -0.43 -18.77 24.11
N ASP A 442 -1.75 -18.56 24.36
CA ASP A 442 -2.25 -17.69 25.44
C ASP A 442 -2.06 -18.32 26.81
N GLU A 443 -2.24 -19.65 26.93
CA GLU A 443 -2.06 -20.44 28.16
C GLU A 443 -1.06 -21.57 27.91
N GLY A 444 -0.24 -21.89 28.90
CA GLY A 444 0.72 -22.98 28.84
C GLY A 444 1.94 -22.67 27.96
N ARG A 445 2.59 -23.75 27.49
CA ARG A 445 3.80 -23.64 26.66
C ARG A 445 4.01 -24.89 25.82
N ILE A 446 4.79 -24.73 24.75
CA ILE A 446 5.26 -25.84 23.90
C ILE A 446 6.76 -25.92 24.06
N LEU A 447 7.24 -27.08 24.48
CA LEU A 447 8.67 -27.35 24.65
C LEU A 447 9.20 -28.12 23.44
N LEU A 448 10.40 -27.80 23.00
CA LEU A 448 11.21 -28.58 22.06
C LEU A 448 12.48 -29.00 22.80
N ASP A 449 12.73 -30.32 22.86
CA ASP A 449 13.86 -30.90 23.59
C ASP A 449 14.00 -30.34 25.03
N GLY A 450 12.86 -30.13 25.72
CA GLY A 450 12.79 -29.64 27.08
C GLY A 450 12.89 -28.13 27.26
N HIS A 451 12.98 -27.36 26.20
CA HIS A 451 13.06 -25.88 26.22
C HIS A 451 11.88 -25.27 25.51
N ASP A 452 11.40 -24.11 26.02
CA ASP A 452 10.27 -23.40 25.43
C ASP A 452 10.58 -22.96 23.97
N LEU A 453 9.63 -23.13 23.05
CA LEU A 453 9.78 -22.69 21.66
C LEU A 453 10.15 -21.21 21.55
N ARG A 454 9.74 -20.39 22.52
CA ARG A 454 10.03 -18.95 22.57
C ARG A 454 11.50 -18.63 22.84
N GLU A 455 12.29 -19.60 23.34
CA GLU A 455 13.71 -19.43 23.58
C GLU A 455 14.59 -19.64 22.34
N TYR A 456 14.03 -20.26 21.28
CA TYR A 456 14.78 -20.57 20.07
C TYR A 456 14.86 -19.39 19.12
N ASP A 457 15.95 -19.35 18.32
CA ASP A 457 16.03 -18.47 17.17
C ASP A 457 14.86 -18.72 16.21
N LEU A 458 14.04 -17.71 15.95
CA LEU A 458 12.80 -17.84 15.18
C LEU A 458 13.06 -18.24 13.73
N PHE A 459 14.13 -17.70 13.13
CA PHE A 459 14.50 -18.02 11.76
C PHE A 459 14.99 -19.48 11.66
N ALA A 460 15.88 -19.90 12.57
CA ALA A 460 16.38 -21.28 12.62
C ALA A 460 15.24 -22.26 12.94
N LEU A 461 14.31 -21.94 13.84
CA LEU A 461 13.12 -22.74 14.12
C LEU A 461 12.31 -22.96 12.85
N ARG A 462 11.88 -21.88 12.19
CA ARG A 462 11.07 -21.94 10.96
C ARG A 462 11.84 -22.57 9.80
N ALA A 463 13.18 -22.41 9.74
CA ALA A 463 14.02 -23.05 8.74
C ALA A 463 14.04 -24.60 8.83
N ASN A 464 13.82 -25.15 10.03
CA ASN A 464 13.79 -26.59 10.28
C ASN A 464 12.39 -27.19 10.35
N ILE A 465 11.35 -26.42 10.00
CA ILE A 465 9.97 -26.89 9.87
C ILE A 465 9.56 -26.84 8.40
N GLY A 466 9.12 -27.96 7.86
CA GLY A 466 8.54 -28.07 6.52
C GLY A 466 7.03 -28.25 6.63
N VAL A 467 6.25 -27.29 6.14
CA VAL A 467 4.79 -27.37 6.18
C VAL A 467 4.23 -27.42 4.77
N ILE A 468 3.27 -28.32 4.56
CA ILE A 468 2.39 -28.32 3.39
C ILE A 468 0.99 -28.00 3.92
N PHE A 469 0.54 -26.77 3.70
CA PHE A 469 -0.80 -26.32 4.08
C PHE A 469 -1.86 -26.87 3.12
N GLN A 470 -3.10 -26.99 3.58
CA GLN A 470 -4.25 -27.39 2.78
C GLN A 470 -4.48 -26.44 1.59
N ASP A 471 -4.33 -25.14 1.83
CA ASP A 471 -4.51 -24.02 0.90
C ASP A 471 -3.17 -23.46 0.39
N PHE A 472 -2.21 -24.33 0.10
CA PHE A 472 -0.87 -23.92 -0.32
C PHE A 472 -0.89 -22.90 -1.48
N VAL A 473 -0.01 -21.91 -1.41
CA VAL A 473 0.07 -20.80 -2.38
C VAL A 473 0.59 -21.30 -3.73
N ARG A 474 -0.11 -20.93 -4.82
CA ARG A 474 0.28 -21.18 -6.20
C ARG A 474 1.02 -19.95 -6.72
N TYR A 475 2.35 -19.95 -6.59
CA TYR A 475 3.15 -18.80 -7.03
C TYR A 475 3.23 -18.75 -8.56
N HIS A 476 3.02 -17.57 -9.12
CA HIS A 476 3.15 -17.33 -10.57
C HIS A 476 4.63 -17.12 -10.98
N PHE A 477 5.51 -18.00 -10.51
CA PHE A 477 6.94 -18.05 -10.81
C PHE A 477 7.25 -19.21 -11.76
N THR A 478 8.53 -19.41 -12.09
CA THR A 478 8.96 -20.61 -12.83
C THR A 478 8.70 -21.87 -12.01
N ALA A 479 8.64 -23.03 -12.68
CA ALA A 479 8.50 -24.32 -11.98
C ALA A 479 9.67 -24.55 -11.01
N ALA A 480 10.89 -24.17 -11.42
CA ALA A 480 12.07 -24.24 -10.56
C ALA A 480 11.93 -23.37 -9.32
N ASP A 481 11.56 -22.09 -9.47
CA ASP A 481 11.38 -21.18 -8.34
C ASP A 481 10.26 -21.64 -7.41
N ASN A 482 9.17 -22.18 -7.96
CA ASN A 482 8.08 -22.76 -7.17
C ASN A 482 8.53 -23.89 -6.25
N ILE A 483 9.52 -24.69 -6.64
CA ILE A 483 10.11 -25.72 -5.79
C ILE A 483 11.12 -25.10 -4.83
N ALA A 484 11.95 -24.15 -5.33
CA ALA A 484 12.99 -23.50 -4.57
C ALA A 484 12.44 -22.64 -3.40
N VAL A 485 11.16 -22.23 -3.44
CA VAL A 485 10.48 -21.59 -2.29
C VAL A 485 10.65 -22.40 -0.99
N GLY A 486 10.77 -23.73 -1.06
CA GLY A 486 11.07 -24.55 0.11
C GLY A 486 12.39 -24.18 0.81
N ARG A 487 13.40 -23.73 0.06
CA ARG A 487 14.70 -23.22 0.55
C ARG A 487 15.28 -22.25 -0.46
N ILE A 488 14.84 -21.01 -0.35
CA ILE A 488 15.08 -19.97 -1.38
C ILE A 488 16.57 -19.60 -1.54
N GLU A 489 17.37 -19.77 -0.50
CA GLU A 489 18.81 -19.55 -0.51
C GLU A 489 19.51 -20.46 -1.52
N GLU A 490 18.94 -21.64 -1.78
CA GLU A 490 19.45 -22.64 -2.71
C GLU A 490 18.72 -22.65 -4.06
N ARG A 491 18.02 -21.55 -4.41
CA ARG A 491 17.26 -21.46 -5.68
C ARG A 491 18.10 -21.67 -6.94
N ASN A 492 19.41 -21.49 -6.85
CA ASN A 492 20.35 -21.67 -7.97
C ASN A 492 20.88 -23.12 -8.05
N ASP A 493 20.63 -23.96 -7.04
CA ASP A 493 21.00 -25.38 -7.07
C ASP A 493 19.99 -26.20 -7.89
N ARG A 494 20.22 -26.23 -9.19
CA ARG A 494 19.36 -26.96 -10.13
C ARG A 494 19.31 -28.47 -9.86
N ALA A 495 20.40 -29.07 -9.41
CA ALA A 495 20.47 -30.50 -9.12
C ALA A 495 19.54 -30.86 -7.95
N ARG A 496 19.59 -30.08 -6.88
CA ARG A 496 18.72 -30.22 -5.70
C ARG A 496 17.24 -29.99 -6.04
N ILE A 497 16.93 -28.98 -6.84
CA ILE A 497 15.56 -28.69 -7.32
C ILE A 497 15.01 -29.89 -8.10
N VAL A 498 15.81 -30.46 -9.04
CA VAL A 498 15.41 -31.62 -9.85
C VAL A 498 15.23 -32.85 -8.97
N GLU A 499 16.10 -33.08 -7.98
CA GLU A 499 15.97 -34.19 -7.05
C GLU A 499 14.71 -34.07 -6.19
N ALA A 500 14.40 -32.88 -5.65
CA ALA A 500 13.17 -32.63 -4.93
C ALA A 500 11.92 -32.87 -5.80
N ALA A 501 11.98 -32.47 -7.08
CA ALA A 501 10.90 -32.70 -8.04
C ALA A 501 10.73 -34.21 -8.35
N ARG A 502 11.80 -34.97 -8.48
CA ARG A 502 11.73 -36.42 -8.70
C ARG A 502 11.10 -37.16 -7.52
N ARG A 503 11.51 -36.81 -6.31
CA ARG A 503 10.98 -37.43 -5.09
C ARG A 503 9.47 -37.14 -4.90
N SER A 504 9.00 -35.97 -5.32
CA SER A 504 7.59 -35.57 -5.23
C SER A 504 6.74 -35.98 -6.43
N LEU A 505 7.32 -36.58 -7.48
CA LEU A 505 6.69 -36.85 -8.77
C LEU A 505 6.31 -35.60 -9.57
N ALA A 506 6.83 -34.42 -9.19
CA ALA A 506 6.64 -33.19 -9.95
C ALA A 506 7.48 -33.16 -11.23
N ASP A 507 8.64 -33.85 -11.27
CA ASP A 507 9.54 -33.90 -12.44
C ASP A 507 8.84 -34.39 -13.72
N GLU A 508 7.96 -35.40 -13.60
CA GLU A 508 7.19 -35.91 -14.74
C GLU A 508 6.22 -34.88 -15.32
N VAL A 509 5.62 -34.08 -14.44
CA VAL A 509 4.72 -32.96 -14.82
C VAL A 509 5.52 -31.86 -15.49
N ILE A 510 6.63 -31.46 -14.86
CA ILE A 510 7.46 -30.34 -15.30
C ILE A 510 8.11 -30.62 -16.67
N ARG A 511 8.59 -31.86 -16.92
CA ARG A 511 9.17 -32.23 -18.21
C ARG A 511 8.21 -32.19 -19.38
N ARG A 512 6.90 -32.26 -19.14
CA ARG A 512 5.86 -32.13 -20.17
C ARG A 512 5.59 -30.68 -20.55
N LEU A 513 6.05 -29.72 -19.73
CA LEU A 513 5.86 -28.30 -20.00
C LEU A 513 6.82 -27.84 -21.11
N PRO A 514 6.41 -26.91 -21.98
CA PRO A 514 7.21 -26.45 -23.13
C PRO A 514 8.61 -25.94 -22.76
N LYS A 515 8.77 -25.29 -21.60
CA LYS A 515 10.06 -24.80 -21.11
C LYS A 515 10.58 -25.58 -19.90
N GLY A 516 9.98 -26.74 -19.59
CA GLY A 516 10.37 -27.55 -18.44
C GLY A 516 10.39 -26.74 -17.14
N TYR A 517 11.50 -26.79 -16.44
CA TYR A 517 11.68 -26.08 -15.16
C TYR A 517 11.66 -24.55 -15.25
N ASP A 518 11.92 -23.99 -16.42
CA ASP A 518 11.89 -22.53 -16.66
C ASP A 518 10.52 -22.06 -17.14
N GLN A 519 9.52 -22.95 -17.19
CA GLN A 519 8.14 -22.61 -17.48
C GLN A 519 7.52 -21.86 -16.32
N VAL A 520 6.96 -20.66 -16.59
CA VAL A 520 6.15 -19.92 -15.62
C VAL A 520 4.84 -20.65 -15.40
N LEU A 521 4.49 -20.89 -14.14
CA LEU A 521 3.25 -21.53 -13.73
C LEU A 521 2.14 -20.52 -13.47
N GLY A 522 0.88 -20.95 -13.69
CA GLY A 522 -0.31 -20.11 -13.53
C GLY A 522 -0.57 -19.18 -14.71
N LYS A 523 -1.80 -18.65 -14.80
CA LYS A 523 -2.29 -17.85 -15.96
C LYS A 523 -2.17 -16.34 -15.79
N ARG A 524 -1.52 -15.84 -14.73
CA ARG A 524 -1.40 -14.40 -14.46
C ARG A 524 -0.55 -13.69 -15.51
N PHE A 525 0.47 -14.36 -16.05
CA PHE A 525 1.36 -13.84 -17.08
C PHE A 525 1.14 -14.51 -18.43
N LYS A 526 1.38 -13.78 -19.54
CA LYS A 526 1.09 -14.23 -20.91
C LYS A 526 1.69 -15.58 -21.30
N ALA A 527 2.87 -15.93 -20.76
CA ALA A 527 3.54 -17.19 -21.03
C ALA A 527 3.29 -18.26 -19.96
N GLY A 528 2.38 -18.00 -19.02
CA GLY A 528 2.11 -18.90 -17.90
C GLY A 528 1.20 -20.06 -18.29
N ILE A 529 1.51 -21.24 -17.77
CA ILE A 529 0.70 -22.47 -17.92
C ILE A 529 0.19 -22.87 -16.54
N ASP A 530 -1.12 -23.07 -16.44
CA ASP A 530 -1.72 -23.56 -15.20
C ASP A 530 -1.64 -25.08 -15.11
N LEU A 531 -1.44 -25.58 -13.90
CA LEU A 531 -1.43 -26.99 -13.59
C LEU A 531 -2.78 -27.41 -13.01
N SER A 532 -3.13 -28.68 -13.14
CA SER A 532 -4.25 -29.26 -12.40
C SER A 532 -4.00 -29.23 -10.88
N GLY A 533 -5.05 -29.35 -10.06
CA GLY A 533 -4.91 -29.37 -8.60
C GLY A 533 -3.93 -30.41 -8.10
N GLY A 534 -3.97 -31.61 -8.66
CA GLY A 534 -3.04 -32.69 -8.29
C GLY A 534 -1.60 -32.46 -8.74
N GLU A 535 -1.39 -31.80 -9.89
CA GLU A 535 -0.04 -31.43 -10.35
C GLU A 535 0.54 -30.31 -9.48
N TRP A 536 -0.26 -29.30 -9.10
CA TRP A 536 0.13 -28.29 -8.14
C TRP A 536 0.53 -28.88 -6.78
N GLN A 537 -0.19 -29.91 -6.35
CA GLN A 537 0.11 -30.59 -5.09
C GLN A 537 1.46 -31.30 -5.12
N LYS A 538 1.84 -31.94 -6.24
CA LYS A 538 3.18 -32.53 -6.42
C LYS A 538 4.27 -31.44 -6.31
N VAL A 539 4.03 -30.24 -6.83
CA VAL A 539 4.93 -29.10 -6.69
C VAL A 539 5.01 -28.64 -5.23
N ALA A 540 3.88 -28.59 -4.51
CA ALA A 540 3.87 -28.24 -3.08
C ALA A 540 4.63 -29.26 -2.23
N ILE A 541 4.53 -30.57 -2.54
CA ILE A 541 5.31 -31.63 -1.89
C ILE A 541 6.80 -31.47 -2.20
N ALA A 542 7.18 -31.06 -3.43
CA ALA A 542 8.57 -30.80 -3.78
C ALA A 542 9.19 -29.72 -2.89
N ARG A 543 8.41 -28.72 -2.44
CA ARG A 543 8.87 -27.69 -1.48
C ARG A 543 9.30 -28.29 -0.15
N ALA A 544 8.57 -29.28 0.36
CA ALA A 544 8.93 -29.97 1.60
C ALA A 544 10.22 -30.82 1.43
N TYR A 545 10.43 -31.47 0.27
CA TYR A 545 11.69 -32.14 -0.03
C TYR A 545 12.86 -31.16 -0.15
N MET A 546 12.61 -29.98 -0.74
CA MET A 546 13.62 -28.92 -0.86
C MET A 546 14.01 -28.33 0.51
N ARG A 547 13.04 -28.26 1.46
CA ARG A 547 13.24 -27.71 2.80
C ARG A 547 14.24 -28.51 3.63
N ASP A 548 14.21 -29.85 3.53
CA ASP A 548 15.04 -30.77 4.32
C ASP A 548 14.90 -30.60 5.84
N ALA A 549 13.67 -30.44 6.28
CA ALA A 549 13.30 -30.07 7.66
C ALA A 549 13.43 -31.23 8.65
N GLN A 550 13.61 -30.91 9.96
CA GLN A 550 13.59 -31.85 11.08
C GLN A 550 12.17 -32.19 11.52
N LEU A 551 11.24 -31.22 11.43
CA LEU A 551 9.81 -31.41 11.64
C LEU A 551 9.06 -31.23 10.32
N LEU A 552 8.26 -32.22 9.96
CA LEU A 552 7.40 -32.20 8.77
C LEU A 552 5.95 -32.15 9.17
N ILE A 553 5.18 -31.20 8.61
CA ILE A 553 3.76 -31.05 8.88
C ILE A 553 3.00 -31.11 7.56
N LEU A 554 2.03 -32.02 7.47
CA LEU A 554 1.12 -32.13 6.35
C LEU A 554 -0.30 -31.86 6.80
N ASP A 555 -0.87 -30.77 6.32
CA ASP A 555 -2.26 -30.40 6.58
C ASP A 555 -3.10 -30.75 5.36
N GLU A 556 -3.85 -31.86 5.43
CA GLU A 556 -4.73 -32.41 4.38
C GLU A 556 -4.13 -32.46 2.96
N PRO A 557 -2.97 -33.10 2.77
CA PRO A 557 -2.21 -32.99 1.54
C PRO A 557 -2.88 -33.65 0.31
N THR A 558 -4.06 -34.27 0.44
CA THR A 558 -4.66 -35.10 -0.61
C THR A 558 -6.09 -34.73 -0.98
N ALA A 559 -6.59 -33.59 -0.53
CA ALA A 559 -7.99 -33.17 -0.74
C ALA A 559 -8.43 -33.11 -2.23
N ALA A 560 -7.47 -32.90 -3.16
CA ALA A 560 -7.72 -32.78 -4.60
C ALA A 560 -7.20 -33.95 -5.45
N LEU A 561 -6.81 -35.08 -4.83
CA LEU A 561 -6.20 -36.24 -5.53
C LEU A 561 -7.19 -37.38 -5.72
N ASP A 562 -7.03 -38.12 -6.86
CA ASP A 562 -7.62 -39.45 -7.02
C ASP A 562 -6.92 -40.48 -6.13
N ALA A 563 -7.57 -41.61 -5.89
CA ALA A 563 -7.10 -42.63 -4.95
C ALA A 563 -5.69 -43.18 -5.28
N ARG A 564 -5.30 -43.25 -6.55
CA ARG A 564 -3.97 -43.73 -6.98
C ARG A 564 -2.91 -42.66 -6.67
N SER A 565 -3.18 -41.41 -7.04
CA SER A 565 -2.28 -40.28 -6.76
C SER A 565 -2.12 -40.08 -5.25
N GLU A 566 -3.20 -40.25 -4.49
CA GLU A 566 -3.17 -40.20 -3.02
C GLU A 566 -2.23 -41.25 -2.44
N PHE A 567 -2.37 -42.53 -2.85
CA PHE A 567 -1.50 -43.59 -2.39
C PHE A 567 -0.03 -43.30 -2.66
N GLU A 568 0.30 -42.84 -3.88
CA GLU A 568 1.67 -42.45 -4.23
C GLU A 568 2.20 -41.31 -3.38
N VAL A 569 1.39 -40.27 -3.11
CA VAL A 569 1.77 -39.14 -2.24
C VAL A 569 2.06 -39.61 -0.82
N PHE A 570 1.21 -40.47 -0.24
CA PHE A 570 1.44 -41.00 1.09
C PHE A 570 2.67 -41.93 1.17
N LYS A 571 2.91 -42.71 0.15
CA LYS A 571 4.13 -43.51 0.06
C LYS A 571 5.38 -42.62 0.09
N ARG A 572 5.35 -41.50 -0.67
CA ARG A 572 6.43 -40.52 -0.68
C ARG A 572 6.55 -39.78 0.65
N PHE A 573 5.44 -39.49 1.28
CA PHE A 573 5.46 -38.89 2.62
C PHE A 573 6.11 -39.82 3.65
N LYS A 574 5.77 -41.12 3.64
CA LYS A 574 6.40 -42.10 4.52
C LYS A 574 7.91 -42.23 4.27
N GLU A 575 8.34 -42.09 3.01
CA GLU A 575 9.77 -42.03 2.68
C GLU A 575 10.41 -40.73 3.20
N LEU A 576 9.71 -39.57 3.09
CA LEU A 576 10.19 -38.28 3.53
C LEU A 576 10.27 -38.20 5.07
N SER A 577 9.28 -38.73 5.79
CA SER A 577 9.20 -38.72 7.25
C SER A 577 10.11 -39.74 7.95
N LYS A 578 10.69 -40.69 7.20
CA LYS A 578 11.54 -41.73 7.80
C LYS A 578 12.72 -41.14 8.56
N GLY A 579 12.75 -41.36 9.88
CA GLY A 579 13.78 -40.85 10.78
C GLY A 579 13.64 -39.37 11.11
N ARG A 580 12.50 -38.75 10.79
CA ARG A 580 12.15 -37.36 11.11
C ARG A 580 10.87 -37.30 11.92
N THR A 581 10.74 -36.26 12.73
CA THR A 581 9.49 -36.00 13.44
C THR A 581 8.44 -35.49 12.45
N ALA A 582 7.22 -36.02 12.48
CA ALA A 582 6.19 -35.64 11.53
C ALA A 582 4.80 -35.50 12.18
N VAL A 583 4.03 -34.54 11.71
CA VAL A 583 2.62 -34.34 12.05
C VAL A 583 1.79 -34.47 10.77
N LEU A 584 0.80 -35.35 10.81
CA LEU A 584 -0.14 -35.58 9.71
C LEU A 584 -1.55 -35.19 10.12
N ILE A 585 -2.14 -34.24 9.44
CA ILE A 585 -3.56 -33.96 9.54
C ILE A 585 -4.25 -34.57 8.34
N SER A 586 -5.20 -35.46 8.58
CA SER A 586 -5.96 -36.08 7.51
C SER A 586 -7.34 -36.50 7.98
N HIS A 587 -8.33 -36.30 7.12
CA HIS A 587 -9.66 -36.86 7.27
C HIS A 587 -9.77 -38.28 6.68
N ARG A 588 -8.72 -38.79 6.04
CA ARG A 588 -8.73 -40.10 5.39
C ARG A 588 -8.01 -41.14 6.22
N PHE A 589 -8.71 -42.16 6.66
CA PHE A 589 -8.16 -43.18 7.53
C PHE A 589 -7.08 -44.04 6.87
N SER A 590 -7.05 -44.13 5.52
CA SER A 590 -5.96 -44.73 4.77
C SER A 590 -4.58 -44.15 5.11
N SER A 591 -4.55 -42.83 5.36
CA SER A 591 -3.35 -42.11 5.75
C SER A 591 -3.09 -42.15 7.26
N VAL A 592 -4.13 -41.98 8.06
CA VAL A 592 -4.06 -41.96 9.53
C VAL A 592 -3.47 -43.29 10.08
N ARG A 593 -3.80 -44.41 9.46
CA ARG A 593 -3.26 -45.75 9.82
C ARG A 593 -1.74 -45.87 9.68
N MET A 594 -1.10 -44.97 8.95
CA MET A 594 0.36 -45.03 8.75
C MET A 594 1.13 -44.28 9.83
N ALA A 595 0.43 -43.53 10.70
CA ALA A 595 1.01 -42.84 11.83
C ALA A 595 1.32 -43.83 12.96
N ASP A 596 2.37 -43.52 13.72
CA ASP A 596 2.77 -44.30 14.89
C ASP A 596 1.77 -44.14 16.04
N ARG A 597 1.30 -42.89 16.26
CA ARG A 597 0.24 -42.56 17.21
C ARG A 597 -0.74 -41.56 16.61
N ILE A 598 -1.92 -41.51 17.18
CA ILE A 598 -3.04 -40.66 16.77
C ILE A 598 -3.52 -39.86 17.98
N VAL A 599 -3.67 -38.59 17.83
CA VAL A 599 -4.35 -37.68 18.77
C VAL A 599 -5.73 -37.35 18.20
N VAL A 600 -6.75 -37.68 18.95
CA VAL A 600 -8.14 -37.34 18.63
C VAL A 600 -8.49 -36.04 19.32
N LEU A 601 -8.89 -35.04 18.54
CA LEU A 601 -9.29 -33.71 19.02
C LEU A 601 -10.81 -33.55 18.94
N LEU A 602 -11.40 -33.08 20.02
CA LEU A 602 -12.79 -32.71 20.12
C LEU A 602 -12.92 -31.34 20.80
N ASP A 603 -13.61 -30.41 20.14
CA ASP A 603 -13.87 -29.07 20.68
C ASP A 603 -12.63 -28.35 21.24
N GLY A 604 -11.48 -28.52 20.61
CA GLY A 604 -10.23 -27.87 20.98
C GLY A 604 -9.47 -28.55 22.13
N ALA A 605 -9.91 -29.74 22.58
CA ALA A 605 -9.25 -30.53 23.61
C ALA A 605 -8.83 -31.91 23.09
N VAL A 606 -7.88 -32.55 23.77
CA VAL A 606 -7.49 -33.94 23.48
C VAL A 606 -8.54 -34.87 24.10
N GLU A 607 -9.22 -35.67 23.29
CA GLU A 607 -10.17 -36.68 23.72
C GLU A 607 -9.48 -38.02 23.98
N ALA A 608 -8.64 -38.47 23.05
CA ALA A 608 -7.93 -39.75 23.17
C ALA A 608 -6.58 -39.71 22.44
N ILE A 609 -5.62 -40.51 22.93
CA ILE A 609 -4.33 -40.73 22.29
C ILE A 609 -4.05 -42.23 22.28
N GLY A 610 -3.60 -42.76 21.15
CA GLY A 610 -3.25 -44.16 21.02
C GLY A 610 -2.86 -44.56 19.59
N THR A 611 -2.56 -45.80 19.40
CA THR A 611 -2.39 -46.42 18.07
C THR A 611 -3.74 -46.65 17.40
N HIS A 612 -3.75 -46.82 16.08
CA HIS A 612 -4.96 -47.15 15.35
C HIS A 612 -5.75 -48.33 15.96
N THR A 613 -5.05 -49.41 16.37
CA THR A 613 -5.66 -50.59 16.92
C THR A 613 -6.27 -50.38 18.31
N GLU A 614 -5.57 -49.62 19.16
CA GLU A 614 -6.05 -49.25 20.49
C GLU A 614 -7.30 -48.40 20.44
N LEU A 615 -7.28 -47.35 19.61
CA LEU A 615 -8.41 -46.44 19.48
C LEU A 615 -9.65 -47.08 18.86
N LEU A 616 -9.48 -48.03 17.93
CA LEU A 616 -10.59 -48.84 17.43
C LEU A 616 -11.17 -49.74 18.51
N GLY A 617 -10.29 -50.39 19.32
CA GLY A 617 -10.71 -51.25 20.40
C GLY A 617 -11.46 -50.54 21.54
N GLN A 618 -11.19 -49.24 21.74
CA GLN A 618 -11.86 -48.42 22.73
C GLN A 618 -13.30 -48.07 22.34
N GLY A 619 -13.68 -48.16 21.05
CA GLY A 619 -15.04 -47.90 20.59
C GLY A 619 -15.49 -46.42 20.71
N GLY A 620 -14.53 -45.49 20.89
CA GLY A 620 -14.79 -44.06 21.03
C GLY A 620 -14.99 -43.34 19.69
N ARG A 621 -14.89 -42.00 19.71
CA ARG A 621 -15.09 -41.12 18.56
C ARG A 621 -14.26 -41.53 17.33
N TYR A 622 -13.02 -41.96 17.56
CA TYR A 622 -12.14 -42.46 16.48
C TYR A 622 -12.75 -43.61 15.73
N ALA A 623 -13.29 -44.63 16.46
CA ALA A 623 -13.95 -45.77 15.88
C ALA A 623 -15.21 -45.38 15.10
N GLU A 624 -16.04 -44.48 15.66
CA GLU A 624 -17.21 -43.95 14.99
C GLU A 624 -16.85 -43.28 13.65
N LEU A 625 -15.88 -42.36 13.65
CA LEU A 625 -15.43 -41.66 12.43
C LEU A 625 -14.86 -42.64 11.40
N PHE A 626 -14.14 -43.69 11.88
CA PHE A 626 -13.61 -44.72 11.00
C PHE A 626 -14.73 -45.55 10.34
N GLU A 627 -15.74 -45.97 11.11
CA GLU A 627 -16.88 -46.74 10.59
C GLU A 627 -17.72 -45.93 9.61
N LEU A 628 -17.97 -44.67 9.88
CA LEU A 628 -18.68 -43.78 8.96
C LEU A 628 -17.96 -43.66 7.62
N GLN A 629 -16.64 -43.52 7.65
CA GLN A 629 -15.86 -43.46 6.41
C GLN A 629 -15.80 -44.80 5.69
N ALA A 630 -15.63 -45.90 6.42
CA ALA A 630 -15.64 -47.24 5.85
C ALA A 630 -16.99 -47.60 5.22
N ALA A 631 -18.11 -47.13 5.78
CA ALA A 631 -19.44 -47.31 5.21
C ALA A 631 -19.61 -46.61 3.85
N GLY A 632 -18.93 -45.47 3.65
CA GLY A 632 -18.90 -44.73 2.37
C GLY A 632 -18.12 -45.43 1.25
N TYR A 633 -17.30 -46.48 1.57
CA TYR A 633 -16.52 -47.29 0.61
C TYR A 633 -17.13 -48.68 0.37
N ARG A 634 -18.18 -49.05 1.08
CA ARG A 634 -18.97 -50.26 0.84
C ARG A 634 -20.18 -49.93 -0.02
#